data_096020696e4cbf626c3f096cdb8a3905
#
_entry.id   096020696e4cbf626c3f096cdb8a3905
#
_cell.length_a   1.000
_cell.length_b   1.000
_cell.length_c   1.000
_cell.angle_alpha   90.00
_cell.angle_beta   90.00
_cell.angle_gamma   90.00
#
_symmetry.space_group_name_H-M   'P 1'
#
loop_
_entity.id
_entity.type
_entity.pdbx_description
1 polymer ?
#
loop_
_entity_poly.entity_id
_entity_poly.type
_entity_poly.pdbx_seq_one_letter_code
_entity_poly.pdbx_strand_id
1 'polypeptide(L)'
;MSVRLESLRLVRSRRPLVAAGALVLFLLLMLVGFYTYAQSRTGGAAEFRYTFENRSYFNGLTFALYAFYFGFVLLLPIFAATEGGAQLAGDTGAGTLSLFLTRPVSKARLFFTRFLVAAGYTTLVTGLFLAVALALGLVAVGWGDLRLYPGVLQMTDRPQALAQGEALVRFALVWPAASLALLAPLAFAFWISSLARSAVNAVSTAAALYLVLYLIAEVHFFAELRPWLFTSHAAYWRELLQERPDLEALLRHASASLGFTCLFLALGFRRFRRREEGA
;
A
#
# COMPACT_ATOMS: atom_id res chain seq x y z
N MET A 1 19.78 -14.60 -14.09
CA MET A 1 19.80 -13.19 -13.69
C MET A 1 19.71 -13.16 -12.18
N SER A 2 20.59 -12.44 -11.47
CA SER A 2 20.59 -12.46 -10.01
C SER A 2 19.68 -11.33 -9.52
N VAL A 3 18.96 -11.55 -8.40
CA VAL A 3 18.15 -10.55 -7.70
C VAL A 3 18.96 -9.27 -7.47
N ARG A 4 20.25 -9.40 -7.16
CA ARG A 4 21.19 -8.28 -6.93
C ARG A 4 21.34 -7.33 -8.13
N LEU A 5 21.33 -7.83 -9.36
CA LEU A 5 21.45 -6.98 -10.55
C LEU A 5 20.16 -6.19 -10.80
N GLU A 6 19.00 -6.82 -10.59
CA GLU A 6 17.71 -6.14 -10.75
C GLU A 6 17.49 -5.09 -9.66
N SER A 7 17.84 -5.37 -8.41
CA SER A 7 17.74 -4.38 -7.34
C SER A 7 18.65 -3.16 -7.58
N LEU A 8 19.90 -3.38 -8.07
CA LEU A 8 20.81 -2.27 -8.44
C LEU A 8 20.25 -1.43 -9.60
N ARG A 9 19.61 -2.04 -10.58
CA ARG A 9 18.95 -1.32 -11.68
C ARG A 9 17.82 -0.44 -11.18
N LEU A 10 17.03 -0.93 -10.23
CA LEU A 10 15.91 -0.23 -9.63
C LEU A 10 16.42 0.98 -8.82
N VAL A 11 17.43 0.80 -7.97
CA VAL A 11 18.01 1.85 -7.14
C VAL A 11 18.68 2.95 -7.98
N ARG A 12 19.33 2.61 -9.11
CA ARG A 12 19.96 3.58 -10.01
C ARG A 12 18.96 4.35 -10.88
N SER A 13 17.73 3.94 -10.95
CA SER A 13 16.68 4.68 -11.69
C SER A 13 16.25 5.92 -10.89
N ARG A 14 15.75 6.96 -11.56
CA ARG A 14 15.19 8.16 -10.89
C ARG A 14 13.84 7.91 -10.22
N ARG A 15 13.22 6.73 -10.45
CA ARG A 15 11.89 6.37 -9.93
C ARG A 15 11.82 6.38 -8.40
N PRO A 16 12.77 5.77 -7.65
CA PRO A 16 12.75 5.81 -6.19
C PRO A 16 12.83 7.22 -5.63
N LEU A 17 13.58 8.12 -6.26
CA LEU A 17 13.70 9.52 -5.82
C LEU A 17 12.38 10.28 -6.01
N VAL A 18 11.73 10.12 -7.16
CA VAL A 18 10.44 10.76 -7.43
C VAL A 18 9.37 10.22 -6.46
N ALA A 19 9.37 8.93 -6.23
CA ALA A 19 8.45 8.28 -5.29
C ALA A 19 8.69 8.76 -3.86
N ALA A 20 9.93 8.77 -3.39
CA ALA A 20 10.29 9.28 -2.07
C ALA A 20 9.88 10.74 -1.91
N GLY A 21 10.13 11.58 -2.93
CA GLY A 21 9.69 12.98 -2.94
C GLY A 21 8.17 13.13 -2.81
N ALA A 22 7.39 12.34 -3.55
CA ALA A 22 5.93 12.35 -3.47
C ALA A 22 5.43 11.90 -2.09
N LEU A 23 6.03 10.85 -1.52
CA LEU A 23 5.67 10.34 -0.18
C LEU A 23 6.01 11.36 0.91
N VAL A 24 7.18 11.99 0.84
CA VAL A 24 7.57 13.04 1.80
C VAL A 24 6.67 14.26 1.67
N LEU A 25 6.39 14.72 0.45
CA LEU A 25 5.45 15.84 0.23
C LEU A 25 4.07 15.54 0.81
N PHE A 26 3.56 14.33 0.58
CA PHE A 26 2.28 13.90 1.17
C PHE A 26 2.32 13.95 2.69
N LEU A 27 3.36 13.42 3.33
CA LEU A 27 3.50 13.45 4.79
C LEU A 27 3.59 14.86 5.34
N LEU A 28 4.29 15.77 4.66
CA LEU A 28 4.37 17.19 5.05
C LEU A 28 3.01 17.89 4.93
N LEU A 29 2.27 17.64 3.85
CA LEU A 29 0.91 18.18 3.69
C LEU A 29 -0.04 17.64 4.75
N MET A 30 0.04 16.33 5.06
CA MET A 30 -0.72 15.73 6.16
C MET A 30 -0.35 16.34 7.50
N LEU A 31 0.93 16.61 7.76
CA LEU A 31 1.39 17.22 9.00
C LEU A 31 0.85 18.65 9.16
N VAL A 32 0.91 19.46 8.11
CA VAL A 32 0.36 20.82 8.10
C VAL A 32 -1.15 20.77 8.34
N GLY A 33 -1.89 19.91 7.63
CA GLY A 33 -3.34 19.76 7.82
C GLY A 33 -3.71 19.31 9.23
N PHE A 34 -2.99 18.32 9.76
CA PHE A 34 -3.21 17.81 11.11
C PHE A 34 -2.92 18.88 12.19
N TYR A 35 -1.82 19.61 12.03
CA TYR A 35 -1.43 20.66 12.96
C TYR A 35 -2.40 21.84 12.95
N THR A 36 -2.79 22.33 11.77
CA THR A 36 -3.77 23.41 11.63
C THR A 36 -5.13 23.01 12.19
N TYR A 37 -5.56 21.77 11.96
CA TYR A 37 -6.81 21.26 12.50
C TYR A 37 -6.77 21.12 14.03
N ALA A 38 -5.67 20.66 14.60
CA ALA A 38 -5.48 20.56 16.04
C ALA A 38 -5.51 21.93 16.72
N GLN A 39 -4.96 22.99 16.09
CA GLN A 39 -4.97 24.34 16.61
C GLN A 39 -6.34 25.03 16.48
N SER A 40 -7.05 24.84 15.36
CA SER A 40 -8.34 25.48 15.12
C SER A 40 -9.41 25.07 16.14
N ARG A 41 -9.26 23.93 16.78
CA ARG A 41 -10.18 23.41 17.80
C ARG A 41 -9.90 23.83 19.22
N THR A 42 -8.83 24.56 19.49
CA THR A 42 -8.55 25.15 20.79
C THR A 42 -9.35 26.43 21.04
N GLY A 43 -10.06 26.96 20.04
CA GLY A 43 -10.69 28.29 20.11
C GLY A 43 -12.21 28.38 19.83
N GLY A 44 -12.93 27.31 19.59
CA GLY A 44 -14.34 27.40 19.21
C GLY A 44 -15.20 26.21 19.60
N ALA A 45 -16.16 26.43 20.48
CA ALA A 45 -17.27 25.51 20.69
C ALA A 45 -18.12 25.44 19.43
N ALA A 46 -18.06 24.38 18.67
CA ALA A 46 -19.08 24.07 17.68
C ALA A 46 -19.13 22.57 17.37
N GLU A 47 -20.22 21.99 17.74
CA GLU A 47 -20.99 20.97 17.03
C GLU A 47 -20.25 19.74 16.45
N PHE A 48 -19.38 19.11 17.23
CA PHE A 48 -19.17 17.69 17.01
C PHE A 48 -19.52 16.92 18.29
N ARG A 49 -20.34 15.89 18.16
CA ARG A 49 -20.90 15.04 19.21
C ARG A 49 -19.86 14.32 20.09
N TYR A 50 -18.58 14.56 19.82
CA TYR A 50 -17.45 14.10 20.61
C TYR A 50 -16.58 15.32 20.90
N THR A 51 -16.85 15.98 22.03
CA THR A 51 -15.91 16.88 22.68
C THR A 51 -14.67 16.03 22.99
N PHE A 52 -13.61 16.18 22.18
CA PHE A 52 -12.30 15.69 22.54
C PHE A 52 -11.82 16.56 23.71
N GLU A 53 -12.26 16.22 24.89
CA GLU A 53 -12.03 16.97 26.14
C GLU A 53 -10.56 17.12 26.50
N ASN A 54 -9.65 16.56 25.70
CA ASN A 54 -8.25 16.57 26.05
C ASN A 54 -7.35 16.66 24.81
N ARG A 55 -6.37 17.58 24.84
CA ARG A 55 -5.24 17.69 23.90
C ARG A 55 -4.51 16.34 23.63
N SER A 56 -4.76 15.34 24.46
CA SER A 56 -4.17 14.00 24.38
C SER A 56 -4.57 13.17 23.15
N TYR A 57 -5.61 13.57 22.39
CA TYR A 57 -5.97 12.91 21.13
C TYR A 57 -5.00 13.28 19.99
N PHE A 58 -4.62 14.55 19.90
CA PHE A 58 -3.73 15.04 18.87
C PHE A 58 -2.27 14.81 19.28
N ASN A 59 -1.78 13.61 19.04
CA ASN A 59 -0.41 13.20 19.31
C ASN A 59 0.23 12.57 18.08
N GLY A 60 1.52 12.26 18.17
CA GLY A 60 2.29 11.73 17.05
C GLY A 60 1.82 10.37 16.55
N LEU A 61 1.29 9.51 17.44
CA LEU A 61 0.77 8.19 17.03
C LEU A 61 -0.55 8.34 16.27
N THR A 62 -1.42 9.27 16.68
CA THR A 62 -2.64 9.58 15.95
C THR A 62 -2.30 10.18 14.58
N PHE A 63 -1.35 11.10 14.49
CA PHE A 63 -0.86 11.60 13.22
C PHE A 63 -0.36 10.48 12.31
N ALA A 64 0.50 9.60 12.82
CA ALA A 64 1.06 8.48 12.06
C ALA A 64 -0.05 7.54 11.55
N LEU A 65 -1.08 7.27 12.37
CA LEU A 65 -2.24 6.48 11.98
C LEU A 65 -2.97 7.11 10.78
N TYR A 66 -3.30 8.41 10.88
CA TYR A 66 -4.00 9.12 9.79
C TYR A 66 -3.15 9.18 8.52
N ALA A 67 -1.88 9.53 8.65
CA ALA A 67 -0.96 9.61 7.52
C ALA A 67 -0.81 8.25 6.84
N PHE A 68 -0.65 7.18 7.62
CA PHE A 68 -0.54 5.84 7.09
C PHE A 68 -1.84 5.35 6.46
N TYR A 69 -2.99 5.61 7.09
CA TYR A 69 -4.29 5.24 6.56
C TYR A 69 -4.54 5.86 5.17
N PHE A 70 -4.43 7.17 5.05
CA PHE A 70 -4.65 7.86 3.77
C PHE A 70 -3.59 7.51 2.72
N GLY A 71 -2.34 7.36 3.15
CA GLY A 71 -1.27 6.89 2.28
C GLY A 71 -1.52 5.46 1.76
N PHE A 72 -2.03 4.58 2.62
CA PHE A 72 -2.33 3.20 2.28
C PHE A 72 -3.56 3.05 1.37
N VAL A 73 -4.58 3.89 1.55
CA VAL A 73 -5.79 3.83 0.73
C VAL A 73 -5.51 4.21 -0.72
N LEU A 74 -4.69 5.21 -0.96
CA LEU A 74 -4.48 5.77 -2.30
C LEU A 74 -3.03 5.67 -2.79
N LEU A 75 -2.08 6.17 -2.01
CA LEU A 75 -0.74 6.45 -2.50
C LEU A 75 0.10 5.18 -2.67
N LEU A 76 0.13 4.32 -1.65
CA LEU A 76 0.91 3.08 -1.68
C LEU A 76 0.42 2.06 -2.71
N PRO A 77 -0.89 1.85 -2.94
CA PRO A 77 -1.35 1.00 -4.02
C PRO A 77 -1.06 1.55 -5.43
N ILE A 78 -1.15 2.87 -5.63
CA ILE A 78 -0.73 3.48 -6.92
C ILE A 78 0.77 3.28 -7.12
N PHE A 79 1.54 3.39 -6.05
CA PHE A 79 2.96 3.13 -6.08
C PHE A 79 3.26 1.66 -6.44
N ALA A 80 2.58 0.71 -5.79
CA ALA A 80 2.67 -0.70 -6.14
C ALA A 80 2.25 -0.97 -7.60
N ALA A 81 1.21 -0.30 -8.09
CA ALA A 81 0.77 -0.39 -9.48
C ALA A 81 1.83 0.16 -10.46
N THR A 82 2.53 1.24 -10.08
CA THR A 82 3.64 1.80 -10.88
C THR A 82 4.79 0.81 -10.99
N GLU A 83 5.20 0.21 -9.87
CA GLU A 83 6.29 -0.76 -9.85
C GLU A 83 5.91 -2.05 -10.59
N GLY A 84 4.75 -2.63 -10.31
CA GLY A 84 4.29 -3.85 -11.00
C GLY A 84 4.07 -3.63 -12.50
N GLY A 85 3.44 -2.53 -12.88
CA GLY A 85 3.12 -2.19 -14.26
C GLY A 85 4.36 -1.96 -15.14
N ALA A 86 5.42 -1.42 -14.57
CA ALA A 86 6.65 -1.11 -15.31
C ALA A 86 7.56 -2.32 -15.55
N GLN A 87 7.40 -3.42 -14.81
CA GLN A 87 8.38 -4.53 -14.81
C GLN A 87 8.55 -5.26 -16.15
N LEU A 88 7.46 -5.71 -16.76
CA LEU A 88 7.51 -6.47 -18.01
C LEU A 88 7.29 -5.57 -19.23
N ALA A 89 6.33 -4.65 -19.14
CA ALA A 89 6.00 -3.74 -20.23
C ALA A 89 7.12 -2.75 -20.54
N GLY A 90 7.94 -2.38 -19.53
CA GLY A 90 9.10 -1.52 -19.72
C GLY A 90 10.15 -2.11 -20.64
N ASP A 91 10.46 -3.40 -20.50
CA ASP A 91 11.43 -4.08 -21.36
C ASP A 91 10.86 -4.40 -22.74
N THR A 92 9.54 -4.64 -22.81
CA THR A 92 8.88 -4.80 -24.12
C THR A 92 8.96 -3.51 -24.93
N GLY A 93 8.64 -2.37 -24.31
CA GLY A 93 8.70 -1.05 -24.95
C GLY A 93 10.12 -0.61 -25.33
N ALA A 94 11.13 -1.05 -24.59
CA ALA A 94 12.54 -0.76 -24.87
C ALA A 94 13.17 -1.77 -25.87
N GLY A 95 12.42 -2.79 -26.35
CA GLY A 95 12.96 -3.83 -27.21
C GLY A 95 14.02 -4.73 -26.56
N THR A 96 14.24 -4.58 -25.25
CA THR A 96 15.29 -5.32 -24.52
C THR A 96 14.84 -6.72 -24.08
N LEU A 97 13.55 -7.01 -24.15
CA LEU A 97 13.02 -8.31 -23.76
C LEU A 97 13.62 -9.46 -24.59
N SER A 98 13.77 -9.26 -25.89
CA SER A 98 14.42 -10.25 -26.79
C SER A 98 15.86 -10.57 -26.38
N LEU A 99 16.63 -9.59 -25.92
CA LEU A 99 18.01 -9.78 -25.46
C LEU A 99 18.09 -10.63 -24.17
N PHE A 100 17.06 -10.61 -23.33
CA PHE A 100 17.01 -11.47 -22.14
C PHE A 100 16.65 -12.91 -22.49
N LEU A 101 15.92 -13.11 -23.58
CA LEU A 101 15.45 -14.43 -24.04
C LEU A 101 16.51 -15.22 -24.80
N THR A 102 17.51 -14.54 -25.35
CA THR A 102 18.68 -15.21 -25.98
C THR A 102 19.64 -15.83 -24.95
N ARG A 103 19.49 -15.50 -23.65
CA ARG A 103 20.30 -16.09 -22.59
C ARG A 103 19.63 -17.37 -22.04
N PRO A 104 20.40 -18.41 -21.61
CA PRO A 104 19.86 -19.65 -21.06
C PRO A 104 19.30 -19.47 -19.64
N VAL A 105 18.29 -18.60 -19.49
CA VAL A 105 17.59 -18.36 -18.22
C VAL A 105 16.15 -18.84 -18.37
N SER A 106 15.66 -19.66 -17.43
CA SER A 106 14.27 -20.10 -17.49
C SER A 106 13.30 -18.92 -17.35
N LYS A 107 12.25 -18.91 -18.17
CA LYS A 107 11.19 -17.88 -18.18
C LYS A 107 10.55 -17.69 -16.82
N ALA A 108 10.31 -18.80 -16.11
CA ALA A 108 9.78 -18.77 -14.75
C ALA A 108 10.70 -18.00 -13.79
N ARG A 109 12.00 -18.30 -13.84
CA ARG A 109 13.00 -17.62 -13.00
C ARG A 109 13.03 -16.12 -13.28
N LEU A 110 12.98 -15.70 -14.55
CA LEU A 110 12.93 -14.29 -14.92
C LEU A 110 11.67 -13.61 -14.37
N PHE A 111 10.50 -14.20 -14.61
CA PHE A 111 9.20 -13.69 -14.18
C PHE A 111 9.13 -13.50 -12.65
N PHE A 112 9.41 -14.58 -11.90
CA PHE A 112 9.31 -14.53 -10.43
C PHE A 112 10.41 -13.66 -9.79
N THR A 113 11.63 -13.64 -10.35
CA THR A 113 12.69 -12.75 -9.83
C THR A 113 12.27 -11.29 -9.92
N ARG A 114 11.65 -10.86 -11.02
CA ARG A 114 11.17 -9.47 -11.18
C ARG A 114 10.04 -9.15 -10.23
N PHE A 115 9.09 -10.06 -10.08
CA PHE A 115 8.03 -9.87 -9.10
C PHE A 115 8.58 -9.75 -7.68
N LEU A 116 9.50 -10.63 -7.27
CA LEU A 116 10.10 -10.61 -5.94
C LEU A 116 10.89 -9.32 -5.67
N VAL A 117 11.60 -8.79 -6.66
CA VAL A 117 12.31 -7.51 -6.53
C VAL A 117 11.31 -6.36 -6.35
N ALA A 118 10.23 -6.33 -7.13
CA ALA A 118 9.19 -5.34 -7.00
C ALA A 118 8.44 -5.46 -5.65
N ALA A 119 8.16 -6.67 -5.19
CA ALA A 119 7.55 -6.95 -3.89
C ALA A 119 8.46 -6.49 -2.74
N GLY A 120 9.74 -6.83 -2.78
CA GLY A 120 10.72 -6.40 -1.78
C GLY A 120 10.85 -4.88 -1.74
N TYR A 121 10.85 -4.21 -2.89
CA TYR A 121 10.87 -2.76 -2.97
C TYR A 121 9.58 -2.13 -2.40
N THR A 122 8.41 -2.65 -2.75
CA THR A 122 7.12 -2.20 -2.19
C THR A 122 7.08 -2.36 -0.67
N THR A 123 7.55 -3.50 -0.15
CA THR A 123 7.67 -3.76 1.30
C THR A 123 8.57 -2.75 1.98
N LEU A 124 9.74 -2.46 1.39
CA LEU A 124 10.70 -1.48 1.93
C LEU A 124 10.12 -0.07 1.94
N VAL A 125 9.47 0.34 0.84
CA VAL A 125 8.83 1.67 0.75
C VAL A 125 7.69 1.81 1.76
N THR A 126 6.87 0.78 1.94
CA THR A 126 5.79 0.76 2.94
C THR A 126 6.35 0.94 4.36
N GLY A 127 7.44 0.23 4.68
CA GLY A 127 8.10 0.35 6.00
C GLY A 127 8.73 1.71 6.21
N LEU A 128 9.43 2.26 5.20
CA LEU A 128 9.99 3.60 5.26
C LEU A 128 8.91 4.67 5.41
N PHE A 129 7.82 4.55 4.67
CA PHE A 129 6.69 5.47 4.78
C PHE A 129 6.11 5.48 6.19
N LEU A 130 5.84 4.30 6.76
CA LEU A 130 5.33 4.17 8.13
C LEU A 130 6.35 4.71 9.17
N ALA A 131 7.63 4.37 9.02
CA ALA A 131 8.68 4.83 9.93
C ALA A 131 8.84 6.36 9.90
N VAL A 132 8.80 6.98 8.70
CA VAL A 132 8.87 8.43 8.55
C VAL A 132 7.61 9.09 9.10
N ALA A 133 6.41 8.52 8.88
CA ALA A 133 5.17 9.03 9.45
C ALA A 133 5.21 9.02 10.99
N LEU A 134 5.68 7.92 11.59
CA LEU A 134 5.88 7.82 13.03
C LEU A 134 6.90 8.83 13.54
N ALA A 135 8.06 8.91 12.89
CA ALA A 135 9.12 9.84 13.30
C ALA A 135 8.67 11.30 13.23
N LEU A 136 8.05 11.70 12.11
CA LEU A 136 7.50 13.05 11.96
C LEU A 136 6.41 13.35 12.99
N GLY A 137 5.50 12.42 13.22
CA GLY A 137 4.44 12.56 14.21
C GLY A 137 5.01 12.75 15.61
N LEU A 138 5.89 11.86 16.04
CA LEU A 138 6.47 11.89 17.39
C LEU A 138 7.34 13.14 17.64
N VAL A 139 8.08 13.59 16.62
CA VAL A 139 8.95 14.78 16.74
C VAL A 139 8.15 16.08 16.66
N ALA A 140 7.19 16.19 15.73
CA ALA A 140 6.48 17.44 15.48
C ALA A 140 5.25 17.64 16.37
N VAL A 141 4.54 16.57 16.71
CA VAL A 141 3.26 16.63 17.46
C VAL A 141 3.44 16.18 18.91
N GLY A 142 4.40 15.27 19.16
CA GLY A 142 4.71 14.79 20.50
C GLY A 142 4.20 13.38 20.80
N TRP A 143 4.56 12.93 22.00
CA TRP A 143 4.27 11.59 22.49
C TRP A 143 2.88 11.51 23.13
N GLY A 144 2.23 10.34 23.10
CA GLY A 144 0.95 10.11 23.75
C GLY A 144 0.39 8.73 23.42
N ASP A 145 -0.69 8.34 24.09
CA ASP A 145 -1.39 7.09 23.83
C ASP A 145 -2.21 7.18 22.55
N LEU A 146 -2.29 6.08 21.80
CA LEU A 146 -3.13 6.00 20.62
C LEU A 146 -4.60 5.84 21.05
N ARG A 147 -5.42 6.86 20.81
CA ARG A 147 -6.85 6.84 21.10
C ARG A 147 -7.65 6.70 19.83
N LEU A 148 -8.50 5.69 19.78
CA LEU A 148 -9.39 5.41 18.66
C LEU A 148 -10.83 5.70 19.11
N TYR A 149 -11.58 6.47 18.32
CA TYR A 149 -12.97 6.78 18.58
C TYR A 149 -13.88 6.19 17.49
N PRO A 150 -15.15 5.86 17.83
CA PRO A 150 -16.12 5.39 16.87
C PRO A 150 -16.30 6.33 15.70
N GLY A 151 -16.40 5.79 14.49
CA GLY A 151 -16.56 6.57 13.26
C GLY A 151 -15.28 7.21 12.72
N VAL A 152 -14.18 7.17 13.48
CA VAL A 152 -12.88 7.67 13.02
C VAL A 152 -12.22 6.56 12.20
N LEU A 153 -11.94 6.85 10.92
CA LEU A 153 -11.32 5.94 9.95
C LEU A 153 -12.03 4.56 9.84
N GLN A 154 -13.26 4.44 10.36
CA GLN A 154 -14.04 3.20 10.39
C GLN A 154 -13.26 2.01 10.98
N MET A 155 -12.48 2.26 12.02
CA MET A 155 -11.60 1.26 12.63
C MET A 155 -12.22 0.59 13.85
N THR A 156 -13.10 1.27 14.57
CA THR A 156 -13.68 0.77 15.81
C THR A 156 -15.09 1.29 16.03
N ASP A 157 -15.93 0.47 16.67
CA ASP A 157 -17.30 0.84 17.09
C ASP A 157 -17.34 1.37 18.54
N ARG A 158 -16.24 1.25 19.28
CA ARG A 158 -16.13 1.67 20.68
C ARG A 158 -14.88 2.50 20.91
N PRO A 159 -14.91 3.47 21.85
CA PRO A 159 -13.71 4.18 22.24
C PRO A 159 -12.66 3.20 22.78
N GLN A 160 -11.45 3.31 22.29
CA GLN A 160 -10.30 2.46 22.67
C GLN A 160 -9.08 3.33 22.91
N ALA A 161 -8.19 2.87 23.80
CA ALA A 161 -6.91 3.52 24.06
C ALA A 161 -5.82 2.45 24.15
N LEU A 162 -4.82 2.57 23.29
CA LEU A 162 -3.61 1.75 23.36
C LEU A 162 -2.50 2.56 23.98
N ALA A 163 -1.86 2.01 25.01
CA ALA A 163 -0.69 2.61 25.61
C ALA A 163 0.41 2.81 24.55
N GLN A 164 1.15 3.90 24.64
CA GLN A 164 2.16 4.30 23.66
C GLN A 164 3.11 3.17 23.27
N GLY A 165 3.65 2.41 24.25
CA GLY A 165 4.57 1.31 23.98
C GLY A 165 3.89 0.17 23.19
N GLU A 166 2.67 -0.16 23.55
CA GLU A 166 1.87 -1.17 22.84
C GLU A 166 1.55 -0.73 21.42
N ALA A 167 1.13 0.52 21.25
CA ALA A 167 0.84 1.08 19.92
C ALA A 167 2.06 1.02 19.00
N LEU A 168 3.27 1.32 19.49
CA LEU A 168 4.49 1.21 18.69
C LEU A 168 4.78 -0.23 18.24
N VAL A 169 4.59 -1.20 19.13
CA VAL A 169 4.74 -2.63 18.77
C VAL A 169 3.72 -3.02 17.72
N ARG A 170 2.46 -2.55 17.85
CA ARG A 170 1.41 -2.82 16.88
C ARG A 170 1.69 -2.16 15.52
N PHE A 171 2.22 -0.94 15.49
CA PHE A 171 2.68 -0.33 14.24
C PHE A 171 3.81 -1.13 13.57
N ALA A 172 4.71 -1.72 14.35
CA ALA A 172 5.72 -2.62 13.79
C ALA A 172 5.11 -3.87 13.14
N LEU A 173 4.00 -4.39 13.67
CA LEU A 173 3.23 -5.49 13.07
C LEU A 173 2.39 -5.05 11.87
N VAL A 174 1.94 -3.80 11.85
CA VAL A 174 1.22 -3.21 10.70
C VAL A 174 2.09 -3.21 9.45
N TRP A 175 3.39 -2.97 9.55
CA TRP A 175 4.29 -2.97 8.39
C TRP A 175 4.23 -4.25 7.57
N PRO A 176 4.54 -5.45 8.11
CA PRO A 176 4.46 -6.69 7.33
C PRO A 176 3.03 -6.99 6.85
N ALA A 177 2.01 -6.74 7.66
CA ALA A 177 0.62 -6.97 7.27
C ALA A 177 0.21 -6.08 6.08
N ALA A 178 0.50 -4.79 6.14
CA ALA A 178 0.24 -3.85 5.06
C ALA A 178 1.07 -4.16 3.81
N SER A 179 2.32 -4.59 3.98
CA SER A 179 3.16 -5.02 2.86
C SER A 179 2.59 -6.24 2.14
N LEU A 180 2.08 -7.23 2.89
CA LEU A 180 1.40 -8.39 2.32
C LEU A 180 0.10 -7.99 1.59
N ALA A 181 -0.66 -7.04 2.14
CA ALA A 181 -1.87 -6.53 1.51
C ALA A 181 -1.58 -5.86 0.15
N LEU A 182 -0.44 -5.18 0.03
CA LEU A 182 -0.01 -4.51 -1.22
C LEU A 182 0.49 -5.49 -2.29
N LEU A 183 0.71 -6.76 -1.97
CA LEU A 183 1.08 -7.76 -2.98
C LEU A 183 -0.04 -8.00 -4.01
N ALA A 184 -1.32 -7.90 -3.61
CA ALA A 184 -2.43 -8.09 -4.54
C ALA A 184 -2.50 -6.98 -5.61
N PRO A 185 -2.51 -5.67 -5.29
CA PRO A 185 -2.44 -4.62 -6.30
C PRO A 185 -1.14 -4.65 -7.10
N LEU A 186 -0.01 -5.00 -6.49
CA LEU A 186 1.26 -5.20 -7.20
C LEU A 186 1.16 -6.32 -8.24
N ALA A 187 0.66 -7.50 -7.85
CA ALA A 187 0.49 -8.65 -8.74
C ALA A 187 -0.53 -8.38 -9.86
N PHE A 188 -1.61 -7.65 -9.54
CA PHE A 188 -2.56 -7.16 -10.51
C PHE A 188 -1.90 -6.29 -11.57
N ALA A 189 -1.13 -5.28 -11.16
CA ALA A 189 -0.39 -4.42 -12.07
C ALA A 189 0.68 -5.18 -12.87
N PHE A 190 1.33 -6.16 -12.25
CA PHE A 190 2.30 -7.02 -12.89
C PHE A 190 1.65 -7.91 -13.97
N TRP A 191 0.42 -8.40 -13.72
CA TRP A 191 -0.37 -9.09 -14.74
C TRP A 191 -0.72 -8.15 -15.90
N ILE A 192 -1.22 -6.93 -15.64
CA ILE A 192 -1.47 -5.92 -16.69
C ILE A 192 -0.20 -5.61 -17.48
N SER A 193 0.97 -5.55 -16.81
CA SER A 193 2.26 -5.37 -17.46
C SER A 193 2.57 -6.48 -18.47
N SER A 194 2.11 -7.71 -18.22
CA SER A 194 2.26 -8.83 -19.18
C SER A 194 1.38 -8.68 -20.43
N LEU A 195 0.33 -7.87 -20.37
CA LEU A 195 -0.59 -7.61 -21.49
C LEU A 195 -0.18 -6.38 -22.32
N ALA A 196 0.41 -5.39 -21.69
CA ALA A 196 0.73 -4.10 -22.29
C ALA A 196 2.01 -4.14 -23.14
N ARG A 197 2.09 -3.20 -24.11
CA ARG A 197 3.28 -3.03 -24.97
C ARG A 197 4.21 -1.92 -24.47
N SER A 198 3.76 -1.04 -23.58
CA SER A 198 4.58 0.03 -23.00
C SER A 198 4.34 0.15 -21.50
N ALA A 199 5.36 0.59 -20.75
CA ALA A 199 5.28 0.82 -19.32
C ALA A 199 4.21 1.86 -18.96
N VAL A 200 4.09 2.92 -19.73
CA VAL A 200 3.11 4.00 -19.48
C VAL A 200 1.69 3.44 -19.54
N ASN A 201 1.37 2.69 -20.60
CA ASN A 201 0.03 2.09 -20.75
C ASN A 201 -0.26 1.07 -19.64
N ALA A 202 0.73 0.26 -19.24
CA ALA A 202 0.56 -0.72 -18.18
C ALA A 202 0.26 -0.04 -16.83
N VAL A 203 1.06 0.96 -16.48
CA VAL A 203 0.94 1.69 -15.20
C VAL A 203 -0.37 2.45 -15.14
N SER A 204 -0.70 3.25 -16.19
CA SER A 204 -1.94 4.04 -16.20
C SER A 204 -3.19 3.16 -16.17
N THR A 205 -3.20 2.05 -16.93
CA THR A 205 -4.32 1.10 -16.92
C THR A 205 -4.46 0.42 -15.55
N ALA A 206 -3.35 -0.05 -14.96
CA ALA A 206 -3.39 -0.71 -13.66
C ALA A 206 -3.85 0.25 -12.56
N ALA A 207 -3.33 1.48 -12.54
CA ALA A 207 -3.72 2.49 -11.56
C ALA A 207 -5.19 2.91 -11.72
N ALA A 208 -5.65 3.14 -12.96
CA ALA A 208 -7.04 3.51 -13.22
C ALA A 208 -8.01 2.39 -12.82
N LEU A 209 -7.72 1.13 -13.19
CA LEU A 209 -8.55 -0.01 -12.80
C LEU A 209 -8.53 -0.24 -11.29
N TYR A 210 -7.37 -0.08 -10.63
CA TYR A 210 -7.32 -0.15 -9.17
C TYR A 210 -8.25 0.87 -8.53
N LEU A 211 -8.19 2.14 -8.96
CA LEU A 211 -9.05 3.20 -8.43
C LEU A 211 -10.53 2.92 -8.66
N VAL A 212 -10.90 2.47 -9.85
CA VAL A 212 -12.29 2.08 -10.15
C VAL A 212 -12.76 0.95 -9.25
N LEU A 213 -11.97 -0.12 -9.10
CA LEU A 213 -12.33 -1.25 -8.24
C LEU A 213 -12.36 -0.86 -6.75
N TYR A 214 -11.47 0.05 -6.32
CA TYR A 214 -11.50 0.60 -4.97
C TYR A 214 -12.77 1.41 -4.74
N LEU A 215 -13.13 2.33 -5.64
CA LEU A 215 -14.35 3.12 -5.53
C LEU A 215 -15.62 2.25 -5.53
N ILE A 216 -15.68 1.22 -6.37
CA ILE A 216 -16.79 0.25 -6.38
C ILE A 216 -16.90 -0.44 -5.01
N ALA A 217 -15.76 -0.82 -4.40
CA ALA A 217 -15.75 -1.46 -3.09
C ALA A 217 -16.28 -0.56 -1.96
N GLU A 218 -16.09 0.78 -2.07
CA GLU A 218 -16.56 1.74 -1.07
C GLU A 218 -18.07 2.07 -1.22
N VAL A 219 -18.64 1.93 -2.40
CA VAL A 219 -20.06 2.25 -2.65
C VAL A 219 -20.96 1.18 -2.05
N HIS A 220 -21.88 1.57 -1.18
CA HIS A 220 -22.78 0.65 -0.48
C HIS A 220 -23.66 -0.18 -1.43
N PHE A 221 -24.07 0.38 -2.54
CA PHE A 221 -24.87 -0.30 -3.56
C PHE A 221 -24.19 -1.56 -4.12
N PHE A 222 -22.84 -1.62 -4.10
CA PHE A 222 -22.07 -2.77 -4.56
C PHE A 222 -21.56 -3.66 -3.41
N ALA A 223 -22.23 -3.65 -2.26
CA ALA A 223 -21.78 -4.41 -1.08
C ALA A 223 -21.63 -5.92 -1.37
N GLU A 224 -22.47 -6.49 -2.22
CA GLU A 224 -22.42 -7.91 -2.61
C GLU A 224 -21.18 -8.25 -3.47
N LEU A 225 -20.59 -7.26 -4.15
CA LEU A 225 -19.36 -7.47 -4.94
C LEU A 225 -18.09 -7.41 -4.11
N ARG A 226 -18.14 -6.82 -2.90
CA ARG A 226 -16.96 -6.65 -2.02
C ARG A 226 -16.14 -7.92 -1.82
N PRO A 227 -16.73 -9.11 -1.57
CA PRO A 227 -15.94 -10.33 -1.39
C PRO A 227 -15.11 -10.74 -2.61
N TRP A 228 -15.52 -10.29 -3.81
CA TRP A 228 -14.87 -10.60 -5.07
C TRP A 228 -13.83 -9.56 -5.51
N LEU A 229 -13.72 -8.46 -4.78
CA LEU A 229 -12.80 -7.38 -5.09
C LEU A 229 -11.56 -7.47 -4.20
N PHE A 230 -10.39 -7.61 -4.80
CA PHE A 230 -9.14 -7.67 -4.03
C PHE A 230 -8.88 -6.41 -3.21
N THR A 231 -9.41 -5.26 -3.64
CA THR A 231 -9.30 -3.98 -2.94
C THR A 231 -10.00 -3.99 -1.58
N SER A 232 -11.10 -4.73 -1.43
CA SER A 232 -11.83 -4.87 -0.18
C SER A 232 -11.06 -5.63 0.91
N HIS A 233 -10.12 -6.45 0.51
CA HIS A 233 -9.32 -7.26 1.41
C HIS A 233 -7.98 -6.60 1.79
N ALA A 234 -7.69 -5.38 1.32
CA ALA A 234 -6.39 -4.75 1.55
C ALA A 234 -6.24 -4.13 2.96
N ALA A 235 -7.34 -3.78 3.61
CA ALA A 235 -7.34 -2.96 4.82
C ALA A 235 -7.27 -3.75 6.14
N TYR A 236 -7.00 -5.06 6.11
CA TYR A 236 -7.00 -5.93 7.31
C TYR A 236 -5.93 -5.59 8.35
N TRP A 237 -4.87 -4.88 7.96
CA TRP A 237 -3.86 -4.38 8.89
C TRP A 237 -4.45 -3.48 9.98
N ARG A 238 -5.63 -2.88 9.75
CA ARG A 238 -6.35 -2.05 10.73
C ARG A 238 -6.73 -2.82 11.99
N GLU A 239 -7.03 -4.13 11.85
CA GLU A 239 -7.36 -5.01 12.97
C GLU A 239 -6.23 -5.09 14.00
N LEU A 240 -4.97 -4.95 13.55
CA LEU A 240 -3.80 -4.98 14.44
C LEU A 240 -3.73 -3.78 15.38
N LEU A 241 -4.40 -2.67 15.06
CA LEU A 241 -4.42 -1.46 15.89
C LEU A 241 -5.63 -1.40 16.82
N GLN A 242 -6.51 -2.40 16.83
CA GLN A 242 -7.60 -2.51 17.78
C GLN A 242 -7.11 -3.08 19.12
N GLU A 243 -7.71 -2.66 20.24
CA GLU A 243 -7.39 -3.20 21.57
C GLU A 243 -7.51 -4.74 21.62
N ARG A 244 -8.55 -5.27 20.94
CA ARG A 244 -8.78 -6.71 20.76
C ARG A 244 -8.83 -7.00 19.27
N PRO A 245 -7.70 -7.39 18.67
CA PRO A 245 -7.67 -7.74 17.25
C PRO A 245 -8.56 -8.94 16.94
N ASP A 246 -9.40 -8.82 15.92
CA ASP A 246 -10.11 -9.96 15.36
C ASP A 246 -9.17 -10.77 14.45
N LEU A 247 -8.53 -11.79 15.02
CA LEU A 247 -7.59 -12.65 14.31
C LEU A 247 -8.26 -13.45 13.20
N GLU A 248 -9.53 -13.82 13.35
CA GLU A 248 -10.28 -14.55 12.33
C GLU A 248 -10.52 -13.66 11.10
N ALA A 249 -11.01 -12.44 11.31
CA ALA A 249 -11.16 -11.45 10.25
C ALA A 249 -9.83 -11.13 9.57
N LEU A 250 -8.75 -10.92 10.35
CA LEU A 250 -7.42 -10.68 9.85
C LEU A 250 -6.93 -11.82 8.96
N LEU A 251 -7.00 -13.06 9.41
CA LEU A 251 -6.57 -14.24 8.65
C LEU A 251 -7.43 -14.45 7.40
N ARG A 252 -8.73 -14.26 7.49
CA ARG A 252 -9.65 -14.38 6.36
C ARG A 252 -9.31 -13.38 5.25
N HIS A 253 -9.12 -12.11 5.59
CA HIS A 253 -8.77 -11.08 4.60
C HIS A 253 -7.33 -11.22 4.08
N ALA A 254 -6.38 -11.62 4.93
CA ALA A 254 -5.02 -11.89 4.52
C ALA A 254 -4.94 -13.06 3.53
N SER A 255 -5.66 -14.17 3.81
CA SER A 255 -5.70 -15.33 2.91
C SER A 255 -6.38 -15.00 1.59
N ALA A 256 -7.46 -14.21 1.58
CA ALA A 256 -8.10 -13.73 0.35
C ALA A 256 -7.13 -12.86 -0.47
N SER A 257 -6.43 -11.92 0.16
CA SER A 257 -5.42 -11.08 -0.51
C SER A 257 -4.29 -11.89 -1.14
N LEU A 258 -3.79 -12.92 -0.44
CA LEU A 258 -2.79 -13.85 -0.97
C LEU A 258 -3.38 -14.69 -2.12
N GLY A 259 -4.63 -15.13 -2.02
CA GLY A 259 -5.34 -15.83 -3.10
C GLY A 259 -5.39 -15.00 -4.38
N PHE A 260 -5.78 -13.72 -4.29
CA PHE A 260 -5.76 -12.79 -5.43
C PHE A 260 -4.34 -12.57 -5.98
N THR A 261 -3.34 -12.47 -5.09
CA THR A 261 -1.93 -12.35 -5.51
C THR A 261 -1.52 -13.56 -6.35
N CYS A 262 -1.79 -14.78 -5.88
CA CYS A 262 -1.50 -16.02 -6.60
C CYS A 262 -2.26 -16.09 -7.94
N LEU A 263 -3.53 -15.71 -7.96
CA LEU A 263 -4.37 -15.67 -9.17
C LEU A 263 -3.75 -14.75 -10.23
N PHE A 264 -3.42 -13.49 -9.88
CA PHE A 264 -2.85 -12.54 -10.82
C PHE A 264 -1.46 -12.96 -11.30
N LEU A 265 -0.64 -13.55 -10.43
CA LEU A 265 0.65 -14.12 -10.84
C LEU A 265 0.48 -15.29 -11.80
N ALA A 266 -0.47 -16.19 -11.56
CA ALA A 266 -0.74 -17.30 -12.46
C ALA A 266 -1.22 -16.82 -13.84
N LEU A 267 -2.15 -15.84 -13.88
CA LEU A 267 -2.63 -15.23 -15.12
C LEU A 267 -1.49 -14.51 -15.86
N GLY A 268 -0.68 -13.74 -15.15
CA GLY A 268 0.48 -13.03 -15.70
C GLY A 268 1.52 -14.00 -16.27
N PHE A 269 1.84 -15.06 -15.54
CA PHE A 269 2.81 -16.08 -15.98
C PHE A 269 2.31 -16.86 -17.20
N ARG A 270 1.04 -17.26 -17.21
CA ARG A 270 0.43 -17.93 -18.36
C ARG A 270 0.51 -17.05 -19.62
N ARG A 271 0.23 -15.76 -19.48
CA ARG A 271 0.32 -14.79 -20.58
C ARG A 271 1.75 -14.58 -21.03
N PHE A 272 2.67 -14.41 -20.10
CA PHE A 272 4.10 -14.22 -20.37
C PHE A 272 4.69 -15.40 -21.16
N ARG A 273 4.34 -16.64 -20.81
CA ARG A 273 4.76 -17.84 -21.56
C ARG A 273 4.29 -17.86 -23.01
N ARG A 274 3.00 -17.52 -23.25
CA ARG A 274 2.38 -17.59 -24.58
C ARG A 274 2.82 -16.48 -25.53
N ARG A 275 3.32 -15.37 -25.03
CA ARG A 275 3.69 -14.21 -25.84
C ARG A 275 4.86 -14.48 -26.78
N GLU A 276 5.62 -15.51 -26.53
CA GLU A 276 6.83 -15.87 -27.24
C GLU A 276 6.68 -17.07 -28.18
N GLU A 277 5.57 -17.81 -28.06
CA GLU A 277 5.26 -18.91 -28.99
C GLU A 277 4.67 -18.36 -30.31
N GLY A 278 4.40 -17.06 -30.39
CA GLY A 278 3.83 -16.39 -31.55
C GLY A 278 4.69 -15.23 -32.12
N ALA A 279 5.95 -15.11 -31.70
CA ALA A 279 6.96 -14.21 -32.26
C ALA A 279 8.10 -15.07 -32.83
#